data_3dfc1dbaafbcd2a355fb0e2474950e36
#
_entry.id   3dfc1dbaafbcd2a355fb0e2474950e36
#
_cell.length_a   1.000
_cell.length_b   1.000
_cell.length_c   1.000
_cell.angle_alpha   90.00
_cell.angle_beta   90.00
_cell.angle_gamma   90.00
#
_symmetry.space_group_name_H-M   'P 1'
#
loop_
_entity.id
_entity.type
_entity.pdbx_description
1 polymer ?
#
loop_
_entity_poly.entity_id
_entity_poly.type
_entity_poly.pdbx_seq_one_letter_code
_entity_poly.pdbx_strand_id
1 'polypeptide(L)'
;MSAVLMHSQEGTPLHLIEKEHYANWLDDQPEYVKQWLLHSGYAGSGHTVIPSSSGSIDSVLCVVESTEDFFVCGNLSSALPAGTYTPVSELSDESLLALAFGWGVGAYRFDRYTEKPAATAKLALNNEAVIEEAGRLIEGTKRVRDLINTPASDMMPQNISSAVHSMADEFGAKVRDVVGSELLEQNYPMIHAVGRASEHDPRLIDLTWGNQD
;
A
#
# COMPACT_ATOMS: atom_id res chain seq x y z
N MET A 1 -10.82 -5.54 -3.42
CA MET A 1 -9.53 -6.24 -3.19
C MET A 1 -8.44 -5.53 -3.95
N SER A 2 -7.29 -5.31 -3.34
CA SER A 2 -6.13 -4.75 -4.04
C SER A 2 -5.72 -5.67 -5.18
N ALA A 3 -5.52 -5.14 -6.39
CA ALA A 3 -5.17 -5.92 -7.58
C ALA A 3 -3.83 -6.67 -7.47
N VAL A 4 -3.05 -6.39 -6.43
CA VAL A 4 -1.71 -6.95 -6.20
C VAL A 4 -1.64 -7.99 -5.08
N LEU A 5 -2.71 -8.19 -4.31
CA LEU A 5 -2.82 -9.25 -3.30
C LEU A 5 -3.76 -10.35 -3.81
N MET A 6 -3.42 -11.60 -3.57
CA MET A 6 -4.25 -12.74 -3.95
C MET A 6 -4.20 -13.86 -2.92
N HIS A 7 -5.31 -14.56 -2.76
CA HIS A 7 -5.37 -15.76 -1.94
C HIS A 7 -4.86 -16.95 -2.76
N SER A 8 -3.64 -17.40 -2.47
CA SER A 8 -2.99 -18.55 -3.11
C SER A 8 -1.80 -19.00 -2.27
N GLN A 9 -1.38 -20.24 -2.48
CA GLN A 9 -0.12 -20.79 -1.97
C GLN A 9 0.93 -20.94 -3.09
N GLU A 10 0.57 -20.60 -4.33
CA GLU A 10 1.43 -20.78 -5.49
C GLU A 10 2.09 -19.46 -5.87
N GLY A 11 3.38 -19.50 -6.10
CA GLY A 11 4.18 -18.36 -6.53
C GLY A 11 5.67 -18.64 -6.44
N THR A 12 6.46 -17.72 -6.95
CA THR A 12 7.92 -17.73 -6.75
C THR A 12 8.20 -17.55 -5.26
N PRO A 13 9.02 -18.41 -4.64
CA PRO A 13 9.36 -18.32 -3.24
C PRO A 13 9.98 -16.97 -2.87
N LEU A 14 9.46 -16.33 -1.83
CA LEU A 14 9.99 -15.11 -1.23
C LEU A 14 10.48 -15.43 0.19
N HIS A 15 11.79 -15.39 0.38
CA HIS A 15 12.42 -15.49 1.70
C HIS A 15 12.50 -14.09 2.30
N LEU A 16 11.68 -13.83 3.32
CA LEU A 16 11.74 -12.62 4.12
C LEU A 16 12.46 -12.94 5.45
N ILE A 17 13.66 -12.41 5.62
CA ILE A 17 14.57 -12.80 6.71
C ILE A 17 15.00 -11.54 7.46
N GLU A 18 14.94 -11.58 8.78
CA GLU A 18 15.56 -10.54 9.59
C GLU A 18 17.08 -10.69 9.58
N LYS A 19 17.75 -9.56 9.59
CA LYS A 19 19.21 -9.48 9.42
C LYS A 19 19.99 -10.32 10.44
N GLU A 20 19.50 -10.41 11.65
CA GLU A 20 20.11 -11.24 12.69
C GLU A 20 20.04 -12.74 12.37
N HIS A 21 19.05 -13.18 11.59
CA HIS A 21 18.87 -14.57 11.18
C HIS A 21 19.50 -14.91 9.83
N TYR A 22 20.00 -13.89 9.10
CA TYR A 22 20.53 -14.08 7.74
C TYR A 22 21.70 -15.06 7.66
N ALA A 23 22.63 -15.01 8.62
CA ALA A 23 23.78 -15.92 8.62
C ALA A 23 23.34 -17.38 8.76
N ASN A 24 22.44 -17.67 9.68
CA ASN A 24 21.91 -19.01 9.89
C ASN A 24 21.14 -19.50 8.65
N TRP A 25 20.27 -18.64 8.10
CA TRP A 25 19.55 -18.97 6.86
C TRP A 25 20.51 -19.28 5.72
N LEU A 26 21.60 -18.50 5.57
CA LEU A 26 22.59 -18.69 4.52
C LEU A 26 23.33 -20.03 4.69
N ASP A 27 23.67 -20.43 5.92
CA ASP A 27 24.36 -21.69 6.19
C ASP A 27 23.55 -22.92 5.76
N ASP A 28 22.21 -22.82 5.81
CA ASP A 28 21.30 -23.90 5.39
C ASP A 28 21.04 -23.94 3.87
N GLN A 29 21.55 -22.95 3.11
CA GLN A 29 21.30 -22.87 1.68
C GLN A 29 22.21 -23.83 0.88
N PRO A 30 21.73 -24.32 -0.28
CA PRO A 30 22.55 -25.05 -1.22
C PRO A 30 23.77 -24.22 -1.68
N GLU A 31 24.87 -24.91 -2.00
CA GLU A 31 26.12 -24.26 -2.37
C GLU A 31 25.99 -23.28 -3.55
N TYR A 32 25.13 -23.56 -4.53
CA TYR A 32 24.92 -22.66 -5.66
C TYR A 32 24.30 -21.31 -5.23
N VAL A 33 23.42 -21.28 -4.23
CA VAL A 33 22.83 -20.07 -3.66
C VAL A 33 23.92 -19.24 -2.95
N LYS A 34 24.74 -19.89 -2.13
CA LYS A 34 25.85 -19.25 -1.42
C LYS A 34 26.82 -18.59 -2.40
N GLN A 35 27.20 -19.32 -3.45
CA GLN A 35 28.09 -18.81 -4.50
C GLN A 35 27.45 -17.66 -5.30
N TRP A 36 26.16 -17.76 -5.61
CA TRP A 36 25.44 -16.69 -6.29
C TRP A 36 25.43 -15.40 -5.45
N LEU A 37 25.07 -15.48 -4.18
CA LEU A 37 25.03 -14.32 -3.28
C LEU A 37 26.43 -13.70 -3.11
N LEU A 38 27.46 -14.53 -2.99
CA LEU A 38 28.84 -14.07 -2.91
C LEU A 38 29.28 -13.32 -4.18
N HIS A 39 29.04 -13.90 -5.36
CA HIS A 39 29.50 -13.33 -6.63
C HIS A 39 28.65 -12.14 -7.08
N SER A 40 27.38 -12.07 -6.70
CA SER A 40 26.53 -10.91 -6.94
C SER A 40 26.86 -9.70 -6.06
N GLY A 41 27.75 -9.89 -5.06
CA GLY A 41 28.10 -8.83 -4.10
C GLY A 41 26.95 -8.50 -3.13
N TYR A 42 26.01 -9.44 -2.92
CA TYR A 42 24.92 -9.20 -1.98
C TYR A 42 25.42 -9.12 -0.54
N ALA A 43 25.17 -8.00 0.10
CA ALA A 43 25.72 -7.67 1.42
C ALA A 43 24.80 -8.05 2.61
N GLY A 44 23.76 -8.88 2.38
CA GLY A 44 22.84 -9.29 3.45
C GLY A 44 21.90 -8.17 3.89
N SER A 45 21.47 -7.29 2.96
CA SER A 45 20.48 -6.24 3.21
C SER A 45 19.69 -5.92 1.93
N GLY A 46 18.42 -5.61 2.07
CA GLY A 46 17.52 -5.38 0.96
C GLY A 46 17.17 -6.67 0.21
N HIS A 47 16.82 -6.56 -1.07
CA HIS A 47 16.40 -7.73 -1.84
C HIS A 47 17.34 -8.09 -2.96
N THR A 48 17.33 -9.38 -3.32
CA THR A 48 18.00 -9.91 -4.51
C THR A 48 17.20 -11.08 -5.10
N VAL A 49 17.34 -11.27 -6.40
CA VAL A 49 16.73 -12.39 -7.13
C VAL A 49 17.76 -13.51 -7.24
N ILE A 50 17.37 -14.72 -6.87
CA ILE A 50 18.20 -15.92 -7.00
C ILE A 50 17.74 -16.66 -8.27
N PRO A 51 18.61 -16.83 -9.28
CA PRO A 51 18.26 -17.54 -10.49
C PRO A 51 18.35 -19.06 -10.30
N SER A 52 17.51 -19.78 -11.03
CA SER A 52 17.67 -21.23 -11.22
C SER A 52 18.79 -21.54 -12.20
N SER A 53 19.18 -22.81 -12.30
CA SER A 53 20.15 -23.28 -13.29
C SER A 53 19.70 -23.09 -14.74
N SER A 54 18.40 -22.91 -14.98
CA SER A 54 17.84 -22.62 -16.31
C SER A 54 17.76 -21.13 -16.65
N GLY A 55 18.14 -20.24 -15.70
CA GLY A 55 18.07 -18.79 -15.87
C GLY A 55 16.70 -18.18 -15.54
N SER A 56 15.71 -18.97 -15.12
CA SER A 56 14.47 -18.45 -14.54
C SER A 56 14.69 -18.00 -13.10
N ILE A 57 13.72 -17.28 -12.52
CA ILE A 57 13.76 -16.94 -11.10
C ILE A 57 13.47 -18.21 -10.29
N ASP A 58 14.39 -18.60 -9.43
CA ASP A 58 14.20 -19.68 -8.46
C ASP A 58 13.49 -19.16 -7.21
N SER A 59 14.03 -18.09 -6.65
CA SER A 59 13.48 -17.45 -5.45
C SER A 59 13.89 -15.98 -5.35
N VAL A 60 13.30 -15.28 -4.41
CA VAL A 60 13.67 -13.92 -4.00
C VAL A 60 14.10 -13.95 -2.55
N LEU A 61 15.22 -13.34 -2.23
CA LEU A 61 15.66 -13.09 -0.86
C LEU A 61 15.44 -11.60 -0.55
N CYS A 62 14.83 -11.31 0.58
CA CYS A 62 14.71 -9.96 1.14
C CYS A 62 15.14 -9.99 2.60
N VAL A 63 16.25 -9.32 2.91
CA VAL A 63 16.77 -9.19 4.28
C VAL A 63 16.45 -7.81 4.82
N VAL A 64 15.82 -7.77 5.98
CA VAL A 64 15.23 -6.58 6.61
C VAL A 64 15.68 -6.46 8.06
N GLU A 65 15.54 -5.29 8.66
CA GLU A 65 15.85 -5.11 10.10
C GLU A 65 14.72 -5.67 10.97
N SER A 66 13.46 -5.54 10.54
CA SER A 66 12.28 -6.13 11.19
C SER A 66 11.24 -6.53 10.16
N THR A 67 10.65 -7.70 10.32
CA THR A 67 9.54 -8.19 9.47
C THR A 67 8.21 -7.51 9.77
N GLU A 68 8.10 -6.81 10.91
CA GLU A 68 6.91 -6.08 11.35
C GLU A 68 6.87 -4.62 10.87
N ASP A 69 7.92 -4.13 10.20
CA ASP A 69 7.91 -2.79 9.62
C ASP A 69 7.01 -2.74 8.39
N PHE A 70 5.95 -1.95 8.46
CA PHE A 70 4.93 -1.79 7.41
C PHE A 70 5.47 -1.27 6.07
N PHE A 71 6.67 -0.70 6.03
CA PHE A 71 7.24 -0.13 4.81
C PHE A 71 8.42 -0.91 4.24
N VAL A 72 8.87 -1.91 4.95
CA VAL A 72 10.12 -2.63 4.65
C VAL A 72 10.12 -3.28 3.27
N CYS A 73 8.99 -3.79 2.81
CA CYS A 73 8.83 -4.49 1.53
C CYS A 73 8.15 -3.63 0.45
N GLY A 74 7.97 -2.33 0.68
CA GLY A 74 7.19 -1.46 -0.20
C GLY A 74 7.75 -1.34 -1.62
N ASN A 75 9.03 -1.52 -1.82
CA ASN A 75 9.65 -1.46 -3.14
C ASN A 75 9.53 -2.76 -3.96
N LEU A 76 9.24 -3.90 -3.34
CA LEU A 76 9.27 -5.20 -4.01
C LEU A 76 8.25 -5.30 -5.14
N SER A 77 7.04 -4.77 -4.94
CA SER A 77 5.97 -4.80 -5.96
C SER A 77 6.36 -4.15 -7.29
N SER A 78 7.29 -3.19 -7.27
CA SER A 78 7.76 -2.46 -8.45
C SER A 78 9.18 -2.86 -8.89
N ALA A 79 9.99 -3.40 -8.00
CA ALA A 79 11.36 -3.80 -8.27
C ALA A 79 11.48 -5.23 -8.83
N LEU A 80 10.53 -6.09 -8.46
CA LEU A 80 10.51 -7.46 -8.94
C LEU A 80 9.87 -7.56 -10.33
N PRO A 81 10.30 -8.51 -11.18
CA PRO A 81 9.63 -8.83 -12.42
C PRO A 81 8.16 -9.17 -12.22
N ALA A 82 7.33 -8.91 -13.23
CA ALA A 82 5.92 -9.29 -13.20
C ALA A 82 5.77 -10.80 -12.96
N GLY A 83 5.00 -11.16 -11.94
CA GLY A 83 4.80 -12.53 -11.51
C GLY A 83 4.08 -12.59 -10.17
N THR A 84 3.88 -13.80 -9.67
CA THR A 84 3.31 -14.03 -8.35
C THR A 84 4.40 -14.53 -7.42
N TYR A 85 4.47 -13.94 -6.23
CA TYR A 85 5.45 -14.27 -5.19
C TYR A 85 4.74 -14.70 -3.92
N THR A 86 5.27 -15.71 -3.23
CA THR A 86 4.69 -16.20 -1.99
C THR A 86 5.75 -16.31 -0.89
N PRO A 87 5.50 -15.77 0.31
CA PRO A 87 6.43 -15.92 1.41
C PRO A 87 6.54 -17.39 1.81
N VAL A 88 7.76 -17.86 1.99
CA VAL A 88 8.08 -19.23 2.45
C VAL A 88 8.76 -19.24 3.81
N SER A 89 9.08 -18.06 4.37
CA SER A 89 9.53 -17.91 5.75
C SER A 89 8.36 -18.11 6.72
N GLU A 90 8.63 -18.64 7.90
CA GLU A 90 7.65 -18.65 8.99
C GLU A 90 7.48 -17.22 9.50
N LEU A 91 6.33 -16.61 9.23
CA LEU A 91 5.97 -15.26 9.60
C LEU A 91 4.75 -15.24 10.50
N SER A 92 4.75 -14.36 11.49
CA SER A 92 3.56 -14.06 12.28
C SER A 92 2.48 -13.38 11.41
N ASP A 93 1.23 -13.38 11.87
CA ASP A 93 0.15 -12.64 11.19
C ASP A 93 0.47 -11.14 11.10
N GLU A 94 1.17 -10.58 12.08
CA GLU A 94 1.61 -9.20 12.12
C GLU A 94 2.66 -8.91 11.03
N SER A 95 3.66 -9.78 10.89
CA SER A 95 4.65 -9.70 9.81
C SER A 95 4.01 -9.90 8.43
N LEU A 96 3.04 -10.82 8.30
CA LEU A 96 2.29 -11.01 7.06
C LEU A 96 1.46 -9.78 6.70
N LEU A 97 0.85 -9.13 7.70
CA LEU A 97 0.11 -7.89 7.51
C LEU A 97 1.04 -6.75 7.07
N ALA A 98 2.20 -6.62 7.71
CA ALA A 98 3.21 -5.63 7.35
C ALA A 98 3.71 -5.84 5.91
N LEU A 99 4.04 -7.08 5.54
CA LEU A 99 4.43 -7.44 4.18
C LEU A 99 3.34 -7.09 3.15
N ALA A 100 2.10 -7.50 3.42
CA ALA A 100 0.98 -7.29 2.51
C ALA A 100 0.65 -5.80 2.33
N PHE A 101 0.64 -5.04 3.43
CA PHE A 101 0.41 -3.60 3.40
C PHE A 101 1.54 -2.88 2.65
N GLY A 102 2.81 -3.15 3.01
CA GLY A 102 3.99 -2.58 2.34
C GLY A 102 3.97 -2.84 0.84
N TRP A 103 3.69 -4.09 0.44
CA TRP A 103 3.56 -4.48 -0.96
C TRP A 103 2.49 -3.68 -1.69
N GLY A 104 1.30 -3.57 -1.08
CA GLY A 104 0.17 -2.87 -1.69
C GLY A 104 0.37 -1.37 -1.81
N VAL A 105 0.91 -0.71 -0.77
CA VAL A 105 1.18 0.73 -0.82
C VAL A 105 2.37 1.08 -1.72
N GLY A 106 3.32 0.16 -1.88
CA GLY A 106 4.43 0.28 -2.82
C GLY A 106 4.02 0.10 -4.28
N ALA A 107 2.96 -0.65 -4.52
CA ALA A 107 2.37 -0.82 -5.85
C ALA A 107 1.51 0.39 -6.29
N TYR A 108 1.24 1.33 -5.37
CA TYR A 108 0.43 2.50 -5.68
C TYR A 108 1.04 3.35 -6.80
N ARG A 109 0.19 3.72 -7.75
CA ARG A 109 0.50 4.68 -8.80
C ARG A 109 -0.67 5.64 -8.95
N PHE A 110 -0.36 6.91 -9.07
CA PHE A 110 -1.34 7.92 -9.44
C PHE A 110 -1.44 7.95 -10.96
N ASP A 111 -2.51 7.40 -11.50
CA ASP A 111 -2.71 7.17 -12.94
C ASP A 111 -3.87 7.98 -13.55
N ARG A 112 -4.49 8.86 -12.76
CA ARG A 112 -5.65 9.68 -13.19
C ARG A 112 -5.44 10.41 -14.51
N TYR A 113 -4.21 10.79 -14.83
CA TYR A 113 -3.85 11.56 -16.04
C TYR A 113 -2.93 10.80 -16.98
N THR A 114 -2.78 9.50 -16.81
CA THR A 114 -1.88 8.67 -17.61
C THR A 114 -2.49 7.29 -17.89
N GLU A 115 -2.31 6.81 -19.11
CA GLU A 115 -2.81 5.50 -19.56
C GLU A 115 -1.78 4.36 -19.44
N LYS A 116 -0.68 4.56 -18.71
CA LYS A 116 0.38 3.54 -18.64
C LYS A 116 0.00 2.42 -17.66
N PRO A 117 -0.41 1.25 -18.14
CA PRO A 117 -0.55 0.09 -17.26
C PRO A 117 0.83 -0.28 -16.70
N ALA A 118 0.92 -0.48 -15.39
CA ALA A 118 2.10 -1.05 -14.79
C ALA A 118 1.86 -2.54 -14.57
N ALA A 119 2.69 -3.36 -15.22
CA ALA A 119 2.84 -4.74 -14.77
C ALA A 119 3.52 -4.69 -13.39
N THR A 120 2.80 -5.11 -12.36
CA THR A 120 3.33 -5.18 -11.00
C THR A 120 3.43 -6.63 -10.57
N ALA A 121 4.44 -6.92 -9.75
CA ALA A 121 4.51 -8.19 -9.06
C ALA A 121 3.33 -8.33 -8.09
N LYS A 122 2.78 -9.54 -7.97
CA LYS A 122 1.66 -9.86 -7.08
C LYS A 122 2.17 -10.65 -5.88
N LEU A 123 1.57 -10.41 -4.73
CA LEU A 123 1.82 -11.18 -3.50
C LEU A 123 0.68 -12.18 -3.28
N ALA A 124 1.04 -13.45 -3.18
CA ALA A 124 0.13 -14.53 -2.83
C ALA A 124 0.29 -14.87 -1.35
N LEU A 125 -0.81 -14.91 -0.61
CA LEU A 125 -0.85 -15.29 0.80
C LEU A 125 -1.93 -16.36 1.02
N ASN A 126 -1.70 -17.23 2.00
CA ASN A 126 -2.67 -18.24 2.42
C ASN A 126 -3.45 -17.82 3.68
N ASN A 127 -3.56 -16.54 3.95
CA ASN A 127 -4.29 -16.01 5.10
C ASN A 127 -5.29 -14.95 4.63
N GLU A 128 -6.55 -15.35 4.47
CA GLU A 128 -7.62 -14.50 3.95
C GLU A 128 -7.87 -13.29 4.87
N ALA A 129 -7.82 -13.49 6.19
CA ALA A 129 -8.04 -12.41 7.15
C ALA A 129 -6.97 -11.31 7.04
N VAL A 130 -5.71 -11.71 6.84
CA VAL A 130 -4.60 -10.76 6.60
C VAL A 130 -4.79 -10.02 5.27
N ILE A 131 -5.22 -10.73 4.21
CA ILE A 131 -5.47 -10.10 2.89
C ILE A 131 -6.60 -9.07 2.99
N GLU A 132 -7.68 -9.38 3.69
CA GLU A 132 -8.79 -8.46 3.90
C GLU A 132 -8.37 -7.22 4.69
N GLU A 133 -7.65 -7.41 5.80
CA GLU A 133 -7.19 -6.29 6.64
C GLU A 133 -6.20 -5.41 5.88
N ALA A 134 -5.19 -6.01 5.24
CA ALA A 134 -4.26 -5.28 4.38
C ALA A 134 -4.99 -4.53 3.27
N GLY A 135 -6.00 -5.16 2.65
CA GLY A 135 -6.81 -4.55 1.60
C GLY A 135 -7.53 -3.28 2.07
N ARG A 136 -8.09 -3.28 3.29
CA ARG A 136 -8.73 -2.09 3.90
C ARG A 136 -7.71 -0.96 4.10
N LEU A 137 -6.56 -1.27 4.67
CA LEU A 137 -5.49 -0.30 4.92
C LEU A 137 -4.90 0.28 3.63
N ILE A 138 -4.67 -0.57 2.62
CA ILE A 138 -4.17 -0.16 1.30
C ILE A 138 -5.17 0.77 0.62
N GLU A 139 -6.45 0.43 0.61
CA GLU A 139 -7.48 1.25 -0.04
C GLU A 139 -7.64 2.61 0.65
N GLY A 140 -7.64 2.65 1.99
CA GLY A 140 -7.65 3.91 2.73
C GLY A 140 -6.43 4.79 2.39
N THR A 141 -5.23 4.19 2.37
CA THR A 141 -4.00 4.89 2.02
C THR A 141 -4.03 5.40 0.58
N LYS A 142 -4.53 4.60 -0.36
CA LYS A 142 -4.68 4.98 -1.77
C LYS A 142 -5.60 6.18 -1.92
N ARG A 143 -6.76 6.18 -1.27
CA ARG A 143 -7.70 7.32 -1.29
C ARG A 143 -7.05 8.62 -0.84
N VAL A 144 -6.32 8.58 0.28
CA VAL A 144 -5.60 9.77 0.76
C VAL A 144 -4.55 10.23 -0.25
N ARG A 145 -3.76 9.31 -0.82
CA ARG A 145 -2.76 9.64 -1.83
C ARG A 145 -3.38 10.21 -3.11
N ASP A 146 -4.51 9.67 -3.55
CA ASP A 146 -5.23 10.17 -4.73
C ASP A 146 -5.73 11.60 -4.51
N LEU A 147 -6.25 11.92 -3.32
CA LEU A 147 -6.66 13.28 -2.97
C LEU A 147 -5.47 14.25 -2.95
N ILE A 148 -4.34 13.84 -2.36
CA ILE A 148 -3.12 14.68 -2.26
C ILE A 148 -2.46 14.87 -3.63
N ASN A 149 -2.41 13.82 -4.46
CA ASN A 149 -1.74 13.86 -5.76
C ASN A 149 -2.59 14.54 -6.85
N THR A 150 -3.89 14.69 -6.62
CA THR A 150 -4.76 15.43 -7.56
C THR A 150 -4.39 16.91 -7.53
N PRO A 151 -4.08 17.54 -8.69
CA PRO A 151 -3.75 18.96 -8.77
C PRO A 151 -4.84 19.84 -8.19
N ALA A 152 -4.46 21.00 -7.62
CA ALA A 152 -5.39 21.91 -6.97
C ALA A 152 -6.53 22.40 -7.90
N SER A 153 -6.29 22.49 -9.21
CA SER A 153 -7.33 22.79 -10.20
C SER A 153 -8.46 21.75 -10.23
N ASP A 154 -8.17 20.50 -9.88
CA ASP A 154 -9.10 19.38 -9.90
C ASP A 154 -9.45 18.88 -8.48
N MET A 155 -8.91 19.55 -7.45
CA MET A 155 -9.16 19.26 -6.03
C MET A 155 -9.58 20.54 -5.30
N MET A 156 -10.72 21.09 -5.72
CA MET A 156 -11.38 22.23 -5.10
C MET A 156 -12.26 21.78 -3.93
N PRO A 157 -12.78 22.70 -3.08
CA PRO A 157 -13.62 22.34 -1.93
C PRO A 157 -14.77 21.40 -2.24
N GLN A 158 -15.45 21.58 -3.38
CA GLN A 158 -16.54 20.70 -3.82
C GLN A 158 -16.05 19.29 -4.19
N ASN A 159 -14.81 19.14 -4.68
CA ASN A 159 -14.27 17.82 -5.03
C ASN A 159 -13.94 17.01 -3.77
N ILE A 160 -13.43 17.68 -2.71
CA ILE A 160 -13.24 17.05 -1.40
C ILE A 160 -14.60 16.63 -0.82
N SER A 161 -15.60 17.52 -0.88
CA SER A 161 -16.97 17.19 -0.45
C SER A 161 -17.51 15.95 -1.18
N SER A 162 -17.38 15.89 -2.51
CA SER A 162 -17.81 14.75 -3.31
C SER A 162 -17.10 13.45 -2.91
N ALA A 163 -15.80 13.50 -2.59
CA ALA A 163 -15.04 12.34 -2.14
C ALA A 163 -15.52 11.85 -0.77
N VAL A 164 -15.85 12.78 0.15
CA VAL A 164 -16.39 12.45 1.47
C VAL A 164 -17.81 11.84 1.34
N HIS A 165 -18.67 12.39 0.49
CA HIS A 165 -19.99 11.82 0.22
C HIS A 165 -19.91 10.41 -0.36
N SER A 166 -19.02 10.18 -1.35
CA SER A 166 -18.81 8.84 -1.91
C SER A 166 -18.34 7.83 -0.85
N MET A 167 -17.47 8.25 0.06
CA MET A 167 -17.04 7.41 1.17
C MET A 167 -18.19 7.16 2.16
N ALA A 168 -19.00 8.17 2.44
CA ALA A 168 -20.16 8.03 3.33
C ALA A 168 -21.19 7.05 2.77
N ASP A 169 -21.48 7.11 1.49
CA ASP A 169 -22.40 6.19 0.80
C ASP A 169 -21.88 4.74 0.87
N GLU A 170 -20.55 4.54 0.71
CA GLU A 170 -19.93 3.22 0.78
C GLU A 170 -20.00 2.59 2.18
N PHE A 171 -19.83 3.41 3.23
CA PHE A 171 -19.74 2.92 4.62
C PHE A 171 -21.00 3.19 5.46
N GLY A 172 -22.06 3.76 4.87
CA GLY A 172 -23.27 4.09 5.59
C GLY A 172 -23.08 5.21 6.62
N ALA A 173 -22.18 6.15 6.36
CA ALA A 173 -21.94 7.32 7.18
C ALA A 173 -22.94 8.45 6.85
N LYS A 174 -23.05 9.44 7.75
CA LYS A 174 -23.83 10.65 7.53
C LYS A 174 -22.89 11.81 7.24
N VAL A 175 -23.22 12.60 6.21
CA VAL A 175 -22.45 13.79 5.84
C VAL A 175 -23.34 15.01 5.93
N ARG A 176 -22.78 16.11 6.40
CA ARG A 176 -23.40 17.43 6.40
C ARG A 176 -22.39 18.42 5.84
N ASP A 177 -22.78 19.14 4.80
CA ASP A 177 -22.03 20.28 4.25
C ASP A 177 -22.67 21.59 4.72
N VAL A 178 -21.83 22.56 5.09
CA VAL A 178 -22.20 23.96 5.27
C VAL A 178 -21.41 24.77 4.26
N VAL A 179 -22.09 25.44 3.33
CA VAL A 179 -21.49 25.97 2.11
C VAL A 179 -21.67 27.50 1.98
N GLY A 180 -20.62 28.19 1.58
CA GLY A 180 -20.70 29.60 1.20
C GLY A 180 -21.24 30.50 2.31
N SER A 181 -22.35 31.22 2.03
CA SER A 181 -22.98 32.14 2.98
C SER A 181 -23.63 31.46 4.19
N GLU A 182 -24.01 30.17 4.07
CA GLU A 182 -24.53 29.39 5.22
C GLU A 182 -23.52 29.31 6.36
N LEU A 183 -22.23 29.40 6.06
CA LEU A 183 -21.18 29.44 7.08
C LEU A 183 -21.33 30.63 8.03
N LEU A 184 -21.81 31.78 7.54
CA LEU A 184 -22.07 32.95 8.37
C LEU A 184 -23.30 32.74 9.26
N GLU A 185 -24.37 32.18 8.69
CA GLU A 185 -25.62 31.90 9.38
C GLU A 185 -25.44 30.90 10.51
N GLN A 186 -24.52 29.93 10.34
CA GLN A 186 -24.21 28.90 11.30
C GLN A 186 -23.02 29.23 12.20
N ASN A 187 -22.58 30.50 12.22
CA ASN A 187 -21.51 31.00 13.07
C ASN A 187 -20.12 30.39 12.80
N TYR A 188 -19.80 30.18 11.52
CA TYR A 188 -18.45 29.83 11.02
C TYR A 188 -17.80 30.96 10.21
N PRO A 189 -17.73 32.21 10.71
CA PRO A 189 -17.29 33.36 9.92
C PRO A 189 -15.83 33.27 9.49
N MET A 190 -14.98 32.59 10.24
CA MET A 190 -13.57 32.45 9.92
C MET A 190 -13.34 31.56 8.69
N ILE A 191 -14.11 30.48 8.55
CA ILE A 191 -14.04 29.61 7.35
C ILE A 191 -14.48 30.38 6.11
N HIS A 192 -15.60 31.11 6.24
CA HIS A 192 -16.07 31.99 5.16
C HIS A 192 -15.04 33.05 4.81
N ALA A 193 -14.45 33.73 5.80
CA ALA A 193 -13.47 34.80 5.55
C ALA A 193 -12.24 34.33 4.78
N VAL A 194 -11.75 33.12 5.08
CA VAL A 194 -10.59 32.52 4.38
C VAL A 194 -10.95 32.15 2.94
N GLY A 195 -12.12 31.57 2.70
CA GLY A 195 -12.49 31.02 1.40
C GLY A 195 -13.18 32.02 0.45
N ARG A 196 -13.71 33.14 0.94
CA ARG A 196 -14.56 34.07 0.16
C ARG A 196 -13.88 34.74 -1.05
N ALA A 197 -12.55 34.70 -1.12
CA ALA A 197 -11.79 35.28 -2.25
C ALA A 197 -11.65 34.30 -3.42
N SER A 198 -12.04 33.05 -3.23
CA SER A 198 -12.04 32.02 -4.28
C SER A 198 -13.30 32.11 -5.14
N GLU A 199 -13.21 31.67 -6.38
CA GLU A 199 -14.38 31.41 -7.25
C GLU A 199 -15.22 30.21 -6.78
N HIS A 200 -14.66 29.40 -5.87
CA HIS A 200 -15.28 28.21 -5.30
C HIS A 200 -15.70 28.46 -3.87
N ASP A 201 -16.95 28.15 -3.55
CA ASP A 201 -17.51 28.36 -2.22
C ASP A 201 -16.74 27.57 -1.15
N PRO A 202 -16.36 28.22 -0.03
CA PRO A 202 -15.79 27.55 1.12
C PRO A 202 -16.80 26.58 1.74
N ARG A 203 -16.30 25.51 2.34
CA ARG A 203 -17.14 24.44 2.91
C ARG A 203 -16.60 24.00 4.28
N LEU A 204 -17.55 23.70 5.17
CA LEU A 204 -17.34 22.84 6.32
C LEU A 204 -18.03 21.51 6.05
N ILE A 205 -17.27 20.43 6.09
CA ILE A 205 -17.77 19.07 5.86
C ILE A 205 -17.69 18.31 7.17
N ASP A 206 -18.82 17.85 7.66
CA ASP A 206 -18.94 17.05 8.89
C ASP A 206 -19.39 15.65 8.52
N LEU A 207 -18.56 14.64 8.84
CA LEU A 207 -18.85 13.23 8.60
C LEU A 207 -18.97 12.50 9.93
N THR A 208 -20.07 11.81 10.15
CA THR A 208 -20.29 10.96 11.31
C THR A 208 -20.56 9.52 10.91
N TRP A 209 -19.93 8.58 11.60
CA TRP A 209 -20.08 7.15 11.36
C TRP A 209 -20.23 6.38 12.67
N GLY A 210 -21.03 5.31 12.62
CA GLY A 210 -21.34 4.50 13.79
C GLY A 210 -22.60 4.95 14.51
N ASN A 211 -22.92 4.29 15.62
CA ASN A 211 -24.04 4.66 16.48
C ASN A 211 -23.59 5.75 17.44
N GLN A 212 -24.38 6.80 17.56
CA GLN A 212 -24.28 7.75 18.66
C GLN A 212 -25.00 7.10 19.85
N ASP A 213 -24.23 6.54 20.79
CA ASP A 213 -24.73 6.23 22.13
C ASP A 213 -24.68 7.47 23.01
#